data_c6dfc5be4be991e8d7253f2c4548aee4
#
_entry.id   c6dfc5be4be991e8d7253f2c4548aee4
#
_cell.length_a   1.000
_cell.length_b   1.000
_cell.length_c   1.000
_cell.angle_alpha   90.00
_cell.angle_beta   90.00
_cell.angle_gamma   90.00
#
_symmetry.space_group_name_H-M   'P 1'
#
loop_
_entity.id
_entity.type
_entity.pdbx_description
1 polymer ?
#
loop_
_entity_poly.entity_id
_entity_poly.type
_entity_poly.pdbx_seq_one_letter_code
_entity_poly.pdbx_strand_id
1 'polypeptide(L)'
;LFSSWLYTEPEGARRLLRYRYLTLPKAKEKAAQYGCEGALFPWESAWITDGEVTPSEGAPDVVTGKPIPIYTGTQEIHVNADIAYAVHRYFEATDDTAFMEECGYEMILETALYWASRAEWNEERKQYEIHGVIGPDEYSEHVSNNAYTNYMASWNINEALRILERLLQAGKTDLLEALEEKTGAVSREVWMKDRAEKLALPKPDGRGIIPQDEAFLNLPELDLTPFKKGGRKILESFNVEQLCGYQVLKQADVVMLLSSMPDLFPEDIILKNYQYYEARCVHDSSLSFNVHSMTAARLGMTEESFRLFRKAAGVDLNGGLSSAEGIHGGNGRNLAVYRSGVRRIIGKGWVSCDGTPSAGILAKCFIFIRLERRKV
;
A
#
# COMPACT_ATOMS: atom_id res chain seq x y z
N LEU A 1 8.48 -0.92 5.26
CA LEU A 1 9.87 -0.40 5.35
C LEU A 1 9.89 1.11 5.43
N PHE A 2 9.34 1.80 4.43
CA PHE A 2 9.44 3.26 4.32
C PHE A 2 8.90 4.00 5.54
N SER A 3 7.68 3.65 6.02
CA SER A 3 7.04 4.34 7.14
C SER A 3 7.83 4.31 8.44
N SER A 4 8.63 3.28 8.68
CA SER A 4 9.48 3.20 9.87
C SER A 4 10.71 4.10 9.75
N TRP A 5 11.32 4.16 8.57
CA TRP A 5 12.48 5.01 8.32
C TRP A 5 12.15 6.49 8.42
N LEU A 6 10.93 6.92 8.05
CA LEU A 6 10.47 8.29 8.27
C LEU A 6 10.66 8.76 9.73
N TYR A 7 10.53 7.84 10.68
CA TYR A 7 10.56 8.18 12.11
C TYR A 7 11.89 7.88 12.79
N THR A 8 12.69 6.97 12.23
CA THR A 8 13.95 6.51 12.84
C THR A 8 15.17 6.99 12.10
N GLU A 9 15.08 7.08 10.77
CA GLU A 9 16.19 7.38 9.87
C GLU A 9 15.68 8.13 8.63
N PRO A 10 15.22 9.41 8.77
CA PRO A 10 14.67 10.18 7.67
C PRO A 10 15.60 10.29 6.46
N GLU A 11 16.91 10.35 6.69
CA GLU A 11 17.91 10.37 5.61
C GLU A 11 17.93 9.03 4.84
N GLY A 12 17.71 7.90 5.51
CA GLY A 12 17.52 6.60 4.84
C GLY A 12 16.27 6.58 3.97
N ALA A 13 15.15 7.15 4.47
CA ALA A 13 13.93 7.32 3.70
C ALA A 13 14.17 8.19 2.45
N ARG A 14 14.89 9.32 2.59
CA ARG A 14 15.27 10.20 1.50
C ARG A 14 16.08 9.48 0.41
N ARG A 15 17.05 8.67 0.81
CA ARG A 15 17.88 7.88 -0.12
C ARG A 15 17.06 6.85 -0.89
N LEU A 16 16.09 6.21 -0.24
CA LEU A 16 15.19 5.25 -0.89
C LEU A 16 14.31 5.94 -1.94
N LEU A 17 13.76 7.12 -1.61
CA LEU A 17 12.99 7.91 -2.58
C LEU A 17 13.86 8.41 -3.72
N ARG A 18 15.10 8.83 -3.43
CA ARG A 18 16.06 9.23 -4.45
C ARG A 18 16.44 8.08 -5.39
N TYR A 19 16.54 6.85 -4.88
CA TYR A 19 16.70 5.66 -5.71
C TYR A 19 15.52 5.54 -6.69
N ARG A 20 14.28 5.69 -6.22
CA ARG A 20 13.11 5.68 -7.11
C ARG A 20 13.18 6.80 -8.15
N TYR A 21 13.57 8.01 -7.76
CA TYR A 21 13.77 9.09 -8.73
C TYR A 21 14.80 8.74 -9.81
N LEU A 22 15.91 8.10 -9.44
CA LEU A 22 16.92 7.67 -10.41
C LEU A 22 16.39 6.59 -11.37
N THR A 23 15.34 5.85 -11.02
CA THR A 23 14.66 4.90 -11.91
C THR A 23 13.57 5.54 -12.77
N LEU A 24 13.26 6.83 -12.58
CA LEU A 24 12.18 7.53 -13.29
C LEU A 24 12.26 7.42 -14.82
N PRO A 25 13.43 7.52 -15.48
CA PRO A 25 13.52 7.33 -16.93
C PRO A 25 13.01 5.95 -17.36
N LYS A 26 13.33 4.89 -16.62
CA LYS A 26 12.84 3.53 -16.89
C LYS A 26 11.35 3.37 -16.60
N ALA A 27 10.84 4.08 -15.61
CA ALA A 27 9.41 4.12 -15.31
C ALA A 27 8.62 4.81 -16.45
N LYS A 28 9.17 5.87 -17.06
CA LYS A 28 8.58 6.51 -18.26
C LYS A 28 8.62 5.59 -19.47
N GLU A 29 9.73 4.89 -19.71
CA GLU A 29 9.81 3.87 -20.76
C GLU A 29 8.76 2.77 -20.56
N LYS A 30 8.58 2.30 -19.33
CA LYS A 30 7.57 1.28 -18.99
C LYS A 30 6.14 1.80 -19.24
N ALA A 31 5.80 3.01 -18.81
CA ALA A 31 4.50 3.61 -19.09
C ALA A 31 4.22 3.69 -20.60
N ALA A 32 5.20 4.15 -21.39
CA ALA A 32 5.09 4.25 -22.84
C ALA A 32 4.89 2.88 -23.52
N GLN A 33 5.47 1.79 -23.01
CA GLN A 33 5.23 0.43 -23.52
C GLN A 33 3.77 0.00 -23.40
N TYR A 34 3.05 0.53 -22.40
CA TYR A 34 1.61 0.30 -22.20
C TYR A 34 0.74 1.38 -22.89
N GLY A 35 1.35 2.28 -23.65
CA GLY A 35 0.62 3.36 -24.35
C GLY A 35 0.14 4.46 -23.39
N CYS A 36 0.73 4.57 -22.20
CA CYS A 36 0.38 5.55 -21.19
C CYS A 36 1.38 6.72 -21.15
N GLU A 37 0.90 7.89 -20.72
CA GLU A 37 1.72 9.04 -20.38
C GLU A 37 2.31 8.91 -18.98
N GLY A 38 3.27 9.76 -18.62
CA GLY A 38 3.86 9.80 -17.28
C GLY A 38 4.80 8.63 -16.99
N ALA A 39 4.79 8.16 -15.76
CA ALA A 39 5.72 7.12 -15.31
C ALA A 39 5.00 5.96 -14.59
N LEU A 40 5.34 4.73 -14.94
CA LEU A 40 4.96 3.49 -14.25
C LEU A 40 6.20 2.85 -13.64
N PHE A 41 6.39 3.00 -12.36
CA PHE A 41 7.52 2.40 -11.67
C PHE A 41 7.46 0.87 -11.70
N PRO A 42 8.62 0.18 -11.78
CA PRO A 42 8.67 -1.27 -11.72
C PRO A 42 8.20 -1.78 -10.35
N TRP A 43 7.55 -2.94 -10.37
CA TRP A 43 7.22 -3.68 -9.14
C TRP A 43 8.52 -4.08 -8.43
N GLU A 44 9.38 -4.81 -9.13
CA GLU A 44 10.72 -5.14 -8.67
C GLU A 44 11.77 -4.39 -9.50
N SER A 45 12.81 -3.90 -8.81
CA SER A 45 13.89 -3.13 -9.42
C SER A 45 15.21 -3.53 -8.78
N ALA A 46 16.14 -4.06 -9.57
CA ALA A 46 17.47 -4.48 -9.10
C ALA A 46 18.47 -3.33 -9.15
N TRP A 47 18.46 -2.55 -10.23
CA TRP A 47 19.35 -1.41 -10.43
C TRP A 47 18.65 -0.28 -11.19
N ILE A 48 19.21 0.91 -11.12
CA ILE A 48 18.60 2.15 -11.69
C ILE A 48 18.38 2.10 -13.22
N THR A 49 19.08 1.24 -13.92
CA THR A 49 19.03 1.11 -15.40
C THR A 49 18.21 -0.08 -15.87
N ASP A 50 17.83 -1.00 -15.01
CA ASP A 50 17.28 -2.30 -15.44
C ASP A 50 15.79 -2.24 -15.76
N GLY A 51 15.03 -1.33 -15.12
CA GLY A 51 13.58 -1.27 -15.23
C GLY A 51 12.92 -2.38 -14.42
N GLU A 52 11.87 -3.01 -14.98
CA GLU A 52 11.17 -4.14 -14.37
C GLU A 52 12.00 -5.43 -14.45
N VAL A 53 12.20 -6.07 -13.30
CA VAL A 53 12.99 -7.31 -13.20
C VAL A 53 12.20 -8.47 -12.60
N THR A 54 10.91 -8.30 -12.34
CA THR A 54 10.04 -9.38 -11.87
C THR A 54 10.03 -10.50 -12.90
N PRO A 55 10.35 -11.74 -12.50
CA PRO A 55 10.30 -12.87 -13.42
C PRO A 55 8.86 -13.11 -13.90
N SER A 56 8.69 -13.58 -15.14
CA SER A 56 7.37 -13.91 -15.69
C SER A 56 6.85 -15.28 -15.25
N GLU A 57 7.69 -16.11 -14.68
CA GLU A 57 7.38 -17.48 -14.27
C GLU A 57 8.06 -17.80 -12.93
N GLY A 58 7.34 -18.52 -12.07
CA GLY A 58 7.78 -18.97 -10.76
C GLY A 58 8.03 -20.49 -10.68
N ALA A 59 7.97 -21.00 -9.45
CA ALA A 59 8.10 -22.42 -9.16
C ALA A 59 6.97 -23.24 -9.82
N PRO A 60 7.13 -24.57 -9.98
CA PRO A 60 6.04 -25.42 -10.48
C PRO A 60 4.79 -25.36 -9.60
N ASP A 61 3.66 -25.18 -10.24
CA ASP A 61 2.32 -25.21 -9.67
C ASP A 61 2.00 -26.60 -9.07
N VAL A 62 1.46 -26.63 -7.87
CA VAL A 62 1.19 -27.88 -7.14
C VAL A 62 0.06 -28.70 -7.76
N VAL A 63 -0.82 -28.07 -8.55
CA VAL A 63 -1.97 -28.73 -9.19
C VAL A 63 -1.61 -29.17 -10.61
N THR A 64 -0.96 -28.32 -11.39
CA THR A 64 -0.69 -28.55 -12.80
C THR A 64 0.72 -29.07 -13.09
N GLY A 65 1.68 -28.86 -12.16
CA GLY A 65 3.10 -29.16 -12.34
C GLY A 65 3.82 -28.25 -13.35
N LYS A 66 3.15 -27.23 -13.91
CA LYS A 66 3.73 -26.25 -14.83
C LYS A 66 4.28 -25.05 -14.05
N PRO A 67 5.22 -24.27 -14.62
CA PRO A 67 5.63 -23.02 -14.01
C PRO A 67 4.43 -22.11 -13.74
N ILE A 68 4.36 -21.50 -12.55
CA ILE A 68 3.31 -20.56 -12.18
C ILE A 68 3.57 -19.24 -12.91
N PRO A 69 2.61 -18.70 -13.70
CA PRO A 69 2.74 -17.36 -14.24
C PRO A 69 2.85 -16.34 -13.11
N ILE A 70 3.71 -15.34 -13.26
CA ILE A 70 3.87 -14.24 -12.31
C ILE A 70 3.44 -12.95 -13.02
N TYR A 71 2.34 -12.37 -12.55
CA TYR A 71 1.75 -11.17 -13.15
C TYR A 71 2.06 -9.88 -12.38
N THR A 72 2.68 -9.95 -11.21
CA THR A 72 2.91 -8.80 -10.34
C THR A 72 3.69 -7.68 -11.05
N GLY A 73 4.72 -8.01 -11.83
CA GLY A 73 5.48 -7.04 -12.60
C GLY A 73 4.67 -6.26 -13.66
N THR A 74 3.52 -6.81 -14.09
CA THR A 74 2.66 -6.20 -15.14
C THR A 74 1.34 -5.66 -14.60
N GLN A 75 0.80 -6.19 -13.52
CA GLN A 75 -0.53 -5.90 -13.01
C GLN A 75 -0.54 -5.25 -11.62
N GLU A 76 0.51 -5.42 -10.81
CA GLU A 76 0.58 -4.82 -9.46
C GLU A 76 1.08 -3.37 -9.54
N ILE A 77 0.31 -2.58 -10.29
CA ILE A 77 0.66 -1.21 -10.68
C ILE A 77 0.38 -0.18 -9.58
N HIS A 78 -0.28 -0.56 -8.49
CA HIS A 78 -0.55 0.34 -7.36
C HIS A 78 0.74 0.89 -6.72
N VAL A 79 1.88 0.18 -6.85
CA VAL A 79 3.20 0.65 -6.42
C VAL A 79 3.49 2.07 -6.90
N ASN A 80 2.93 2.46 -8.02
CA ASN A 80 3.08 3.78 -8.62
C ASN A 80 2.54 4.89 -7.70
N ALA A 81 1.31 4.72 -7.20
CA ALA A 81 0.71 5.64 -6.24
C ALA A 81 1.32 5.50 -4.83
N ASP A 82 1.80 4.31 -4.45
CA ASP A 82 2.50 4.09 -3.19
C ASP A 82 3.79 4.89 -3.11
N ILE A 83 4.53 5.02 -4.23
CA ILE A 83 5.72 5.86 -4.31
C ILE A 83 5.36 7.34 -4.16
N ALA A 84 4.33 7.82 -4.87
CA ALA A 84 3.84 9.18 -4.70
C ALA A 84 3.40 9.46 -3.26
N TYR A 85 2.69 8.51 -2.63
CA TYR A 85 2.28 8.60 -1.23
C TYR A 85 3.49 8.61 -0.28
N ALA A 86 4.52 7.84 -0.56
CA ALA A 86 5.75 7.83 0.22
C ALA A 86 6.49 9.19 0.12
N VAL A 87 6.56 9.82 -1.05
CA VAL A 87 7.12 11.17 -1.25
C VAL A 87 6.33 12.19 -0.43
N HIS A 88 5.00 12.18 -0.53
CA HIS A 88 4.12 13.06 0.25
C HIS A 88 4.33 12.89 1.76
N ARG A 89 4.34 11.65 2.26
CA ARG A 89 4.57 11.35 3.69
C ARG A 89 5.95 11.74 4.17
N TYR A 90 6.97 11.65 3.30
CA TYR A 90 8.30 12.15 3.61
C TYR A 90 8.28 13.67 3.81
N PHE A 91 7.66 14.41 2.89
CA PHE A 91 7.54 15.85 3.00
C PHE A 91 6.77 16.28 4.25
N GLU A 92 5.62 15.65 4.55
CA GLU A 92 4.85 15.92 5.77
C GLU A 92 5.67 15.70 7.07
N ALA A 93 6.61 14.77 7.05
CA ALA A 93 7.41 14.44 8.23
C ALA A 93 8.66 15.31 8.39
N THR A 94 9.17 15.92 7.32
CA THR A 94 10.51 16.55 7.29
C THR A 94 10.51 18.01 6.85
N ASP A 95 9.46 18.49 6.19
CA ASP A 95 9.41 19.79 5.51
C ASP A 95 10.59 20.02 4.53
N ASP A 96 11.17 18.93 3.96
CA ASP A 96 12.29 18.99 3.02
C ASP A 96 11.88 19.55 1.66
N THR A 97 11.70 20.87 1.61
CA THR A 97 11.33 21.60 0.39
C THR A 97 12.37 21.42 -0.72
N ALA A 98 13.65 21.33 -0.36
CA ALA A 98 14.73 21.15 -1.34
C ALA A 98 14.59 19.81 -2.08
N PHE A 99 14.26 18.72 -1.37
CA PHE A 99 13.98 17.42 -1.96
C PHE A 99 12.74 17.48 -2.87
N MET A 100 11.68 18.18 -2.45
CA MET A 100 10.47 18.32 -3.27
C MET A 100 10.75 19.07 -4.57
N GLU A 101 11.48 20.17 -4.52
CA GLU A 101 11.86 20.96 -5.71
C GLU A 101 12.85 20.21 -6.61
N GLU A 102 13.78 19.41 -6.03
CA GLU A 102 14.76 18.62 -6.78
C GLU A 102 14.09 17.45 -7.55
N CYS A 103 13.18 16.70 -6.91
CA CYS A 103 12.66 15.45 -7.47
C CYS A 103 11.23 15.07 -7.01
N GLY A 104 10.79 15.48 -5.82
CA GLY A 104 9.54 15.03 -5.24
C GLY A 104 8.32 15.43 -6.07
N TYR A 105 8.26 16.70 -6.51
CA TYR A 105 7.15 17.18 -7.34
C TYR A 105 7.10 16.46 -8.68
N GLU A 106 8.24 16.27 -9.35
CA GLU A 106 8.31 15.56 -10.61
C GLU A 106 7.77 14.14 -10.48
N MET A 107 8.17 13.39 -9.44
CA MET A 107 7.68 12.02 -9.21
C MET A 107 6.16 11.97 -9.01
N ILE A 108 5.58 12.88 -8.21
CA ILE A 108 4.13 12.90 -7.97
C ILE A 108 3.37 13.27 -9.24
N LEU A 109 3.87 14.23 -10.04
CA LEU A 109 3.23 14.64 -11.27
C LEU A 109 3.28 13.54 -12.34
N GLU A 110 4.42 12.91 -12.54
CA GLU A 110 4.60 11.84 -13.53
C GLU A 110 3.74 10.60 -13.20
N THR A 111 3.64 10.23 -11.93
CA THR A 111 2.76 9.13 -11.52
C THR A 111 1.28 9.49 -11.67
N ALA A 112 0.89 10.74 -11.43
CA ALA A 112 -0.48 11.20 -11.64
C ALA A 112 -0.87 11.22 -13.12
N LEU A 113 0.03 11.64 -14.01
CA LEU A 113 -0.17 11.57 -15.47
C LEU A 113 -0.38 10.11 -15.91
N TYR A 114 0.40 9.18 -15.36
CA TYR A 114 0.20 7.76 -15.64
C TYR A 114 -1.22 7.30 -15.28
N TRP A 115 -1.68 7.57 -14.07
CA TRP A 115 -3.03 7.17 -13.64
C TRP A 115 -4.12 7.80 -14.49
N ALA A 116 -3.99 9.08 -14.82
CA ALA A 116 -4.96 9.78 -15.66
C ALA A 116 -5.01 9.21 -17.09
N SER A 117 -3.87 8.73 -17.63
CA SER A 117 -3.81 8.11 -18.96
C SER A 117 -4.20 6.63 -18.95
N ARG A 118 -3.98 5.92 -17.82
CA ARG A 118 -4.29 4.49 -17.67
C ARG A 118 -5.78 4.21 -17.51
N ALA A 119 -6.51 5.17 -16.97
CA ALA A 119 -7.93 5.03 -16.71
C ALA A 119 -8.76 5.05 -18.02
N GLU A 120 -9.56 4.02 -18.23
CA GLU A 120 -10.34 3.76 -19.43
C GLU A 120 -11.79 4.27 -19.26
N TRP A 121 -12.30 5.01 -20.26
CA TRP A 121 -13.66 5.56 -20.20
C TRP A 121 -14.71 4.48 -20.45
N ASN A 122 -15.63 4.30 -19.50
CA ASN A 122 -16.80 3.46 -19.67
C ASN A 122 -18.01 4.33 -20.04
N GLU A 123 -18.47 4.19 -21.29
CA GLU A 123 -19.56 5.02 -21.84
C GLU A 123 -20.91 4.75 -21.17
N GLU A 124 -21.18 3.53 -20.74
CA GLU A 124 -22.43 3.16 -20.10
C GLU A 124 -22.52 3.68 -18.68
N ARG A 125 -21.42 3.52 -17.92
CA ARG A 125 -21.34 3.94 -16.50
C ARG A 125 -20.96 5.39 -16.32
N LYS A 126 -20.52 6.08 -17.40
CA LYS A 126 -20.05 7.49 -17.38
C LYS A 126 -18.93 7.73 -16.35
N GLN A 127 -18.00 6.82 -16.29
CA GLN A 127 -16.86 6.86 -15.36
C GLN A 127 -15.60 6.30 -16.01
N TYR A 128 -14.45 6.64 -15.43
CA TYR A 128 -13.18 6.00 -15.77
C TYR A 128 -12.97 4.76 -14.91
N GLU A 129 -12.43 3.71 -15.49
CA GLU A 129 -12.20 2.40 -14.86
C GLU A 129 -10.76 1.95 -15.06
N ILE A 130 -10.24 1.13 -14.13
CA ILE A 130 -8.93 0.52 -14.23
C ILE A 130 -9.11 -1.00 -14.21
N HIS A 131 -8.68 -1.66 -15.29
CA HIS A 131 -8.88 -3.09 -15.52
C HIS A 131 -7.56 -3.86 -15.54
N GLY A 132 -7.63 -5.18 -15.31
CA GLY A 132 -6.50 -6.10 -15.43
C GLY A 132 -5.38 -5.80 -14.45
N VAL A 133 -5.72 -5.59 -13.19
CA VAL A 133 -4.78 -5.29 -12.12
C VAL A 133 -4.73 -6.38 -11.06
N ILE A 134 -3.66 -6.35 -10.26
CA ILE A 134 -3.54 -7.01 -8.98
C ILE A 134 -3.49 -5.89 -7.93
N GLY A 135 -4.37 -5.96 -6.93
CA GLY A 135 -4.28 -5.11 -5.74
C GLY A 135 -3.20 -5.59 -4.78
N PRO A 136 -3.12 -5.05 -3.55
CA PRO A 136 -2.21 -5.58 -2.54
C PRO A 136 -2.44 -7.05 -2.20
N ASP A 137 -3.62 -7.60 -2.45
CA ASP A 137 -3.92 -9.02 -2.32
C ASP A 137 -3.59 -9.78 -3.60
N GLU A 138 -2.46 -10.47 -3.60
CA GLU A 138 -1.95 -11.23 -4.74
C GLU A 138 -2.71 -12.57 -5.01
N TYR A 139 -3.79 -12.88 -4.26
CA TYR A 139 -4.72 -13.96 -4.60
C TYR A 139 -5.88 -13.49 -5.48
N SER A 140 -5.88 -12.23 -5.91
CA SER A 140 -6.89 -11.63 -6.79
C SER A 140 -6.20 -11.02 -8.01
N GLU A 141 -5.99 -11.83 -9.06
CA GLU A 141 -5.34 -11.42 -10.30
C GLU A 141 -6.36 -11.01 -11.36
N HIS A 142 -5.95 -10.17 -12.33
CA HIS A 142 -6.75 -9.72 -13.48
C HIS A 142 -8.08 -9.04 -13.12
N VAL A 143 -8.13 -8.40 -11.94
CA VAL A 143 -9.37 -7.79 -11.44
C VAL A 143 -9.62 -6.41 -12.04
N SER A 144 -10.87 -5.95 -11.96
CA SER A 144 -11.30 -4.63 -12.40
C SER A 144 -11.69 -3.78 -11.21
N ASN A 145 -11.30 -2.50 -11.26
CA ASN A 145 -11.65 -1.52 -10.25
C ASN A 145 -11.33 -1.98 -8.81
N ASN A 146 -10.09 -2.48 -8.61
CA ASN A 146 -9.61 -2.80 -7.26
C ASN A 146 -9.67 -1.56 -6.37
N ALA A 147 -10.25 -1.72 -5.18
CA ALA A 147 -10.50 -0.60 -4.27
C ALA A 147 -9.22 0.15 -3.89
N TYR A 148 -8.19 -0.58 -3.43
CA TYR A 148 -6.92 0.05 -3.06
C TYR A 148 -6.32 0.83 -4.23
N THR A 149 -6.18 0.19 -5.38
CA THR A 149 -5.59 0.77 -6.59
C THR A 149 -6.33 2.05 -7.01
N ASN A 150 -7.67 2.00 -7.10
CA ASN A 150 -8.45 3.13 -7.58
C ASN A 150 -8.45 4.32 -6.59
N TYR A 151 -8.57 4.06 -5.28
CA TYR A 151 -8.47 5.12 -4.27
C TYR A 151 -7.08 5.75 -4.22
N MET A 152 -6.01 4.96 -4.33
CA MET A 152 -4.64 5.45 -4.36
C MET A 152 -4.36 6.25 -5.65
N ALA A 153 -4.85 5.78 -6.81
CA ALA A 153 -4.76 6.50 -8.08
C ALA A 153 -5.48 7.86 -8.01
N SER A 154 -6.71 7.87 -7.49
CA SER A 154 -7.49 9.10 -7.27
C SER A 154 -6.75 10.06 -6.33
N TRP A 155 -6.21 9.54 -5.23
CA TRP A 155 -5.42 10.33 -4.28
C TRP A 155 -4.19 10.95 -4.97
N ASN A 156 -3.45 10.19 -5.77
CA ASN A 156 -2.24 10.67 -6.44
C ASN A 156 -2.57 11.78 -7.44
N ILE A 157 -3.61 11.63 -8.26
CA ILE A 157 -4.04 12.69 -9.19
C ILE A 157 -4.44 13.95 -8.42
N ASN A 158 -5.24 13.81 -7.36
CA ASN A 158 -5.67 14.94 -6.55
C ASN A 158 -4.51 15.61 -5.80
N GLU A 159 -3.49 14.86 -5.37
CA GLU A 159 -2.29 15.45 -4.75
C GLU A 159 -1.47 16.24 -5.77
N ALA A 160 -1.31 15.73 -6.99
CA ALA A 160 -0.68 16.46 -8.08
C ALA A 160 -1.39 17.80 -8.35
N LEU A 161 -2.72 17.81 -8.46
CA LEU A 161 -3.52 19.00 -8.64
C LEU A 161 -3.34 20.00 -7.47
N ARG A 162 -3.33 19.52 -6.23
CA ARG A 162 -3.09 20.35 -5.04
C ARG A 162 -1.68 20.97 -5.04
N ILE A 163 -0.68 20.23 -5.50
CA ILE A 163 0.69 20.74 -5.63
C ILE A 163 0.72 21.89 -6.65
N LEU A 164 0.16 21.71 -7.84
CA LEU A 164 0.11 22.73 -8.86
C LEU A 164 -0.59 24.00 -8.37
N GLU A 165 -1.75 23.86 -7.72
CA GLU A 165 -2.49 24.96 -7.12
C GLU A 165 -1.66 25.70 -6.06
N ARG A 166 -1.01 24.99 -5.13
CA ARG A 166 -0.18 25.59 -4.06
C ARG A 166 1.01 26.35 -4.63
N LEU A 167 1.69 25.78 -5.64
CA LEU A 167 2.81 26.47 -6.30
C LEU A 167 2.36 27.74 -7.01
N LEU A 168 1.21 27.71 -7.67
CA LEU A 168 0.62 28.87 -8.32
C LEU A 168 0.27 29.96 -7.29
N GLN A 169 -0.41 29.59 -6.20
CA GLN A 169 -0.78 30.52 -5.12
C GLN A 169 0.46 31.12 -4.42
N ALA A 170 1.54 30.35 -4.33
CA ALA A 170 2.82 30.80 -3.77
C ALA A 170 3.66 31.67 -4.75
N GLY A 171 3.20 31.89 -5.98
CA GLY A 171 3.91 32.64 -7.00
C GLY A 171 5.19 31.98 -7.49
N LYS A 172 5.31 30.64 -7.38
CA LYS A 172 6.47 29.85 -7.81
C LYS A 172 6.45 29.61 -9.34
N THR A 173 6.36 30.67 -10.13
CA THR A 173 6.18 30.63 -11.59
C THR A 173 7.31 29.89 -12.28
N ASP A 174 8.57 30.21 -11.94
CA ASP A 174 9.76 29.60 -12.56
C ASP A 174 9.79 28.07 -12.30
N LEU A 175 9.34 27.62 -11.10
CA LEU A 175 9.25 26.21 -10.77
C LEU A 175 8.13 25.52 -11.56
N LEU A 176 6.98 26.18 -11.73
CA LEU A 176 5.88 25.65 -12.55
C LEU A 176 6.29 25.51 -14.01
N GLU A 177 7.03 26.49 -14.57
CA GLU A 177 7.57 26.41 -15.93
C GLU A 177 8.56 25.25 -16.08
N ALA A 178 9.47 25.07 -15.12
CA ALA A 178 10.41 23.95 -15.11
C ALA A 178 9.70 22.58 -14.98
N LEU A 179 8.65 22.48 -14.18
CA LEU A 179 7.85 21.27 -14.05
C LEU A 179 7.04 20.99 -15.32
N GLU A 180 6.51 22.02 -15.98
CA GLU A 180 5.86 21.87 -17.28
C GLU A 180 6.82 21.34 -18.35
N GLU A 181 8.02 21.91 -18.44
CA GLU A 181 9.05 21.44 -19.38
C GLU A 181 9.42 19.97 -19.16
N LYS A 182 9.49 19.53 -17.90
CA LYS A 182 9.84 18.14 -17.54
C LYS A 182 8.71 17.15 -17.74
N THR A 183 7.49 17.52 -17.40
CA THR A 183 6.37 16.58 -17.23
C THR A 183 5.19 16.86 -18.15
N GLY A 184 4.96 18.10 -18.56
CA GLY A 184 3.74 18.53 -19.26
C GLY A 184 2.48 18.54 -18.37
N ALA A 185 2.63 18.39 -17.05
CA ALA A 185 1.51 18.20 -16.12
C ALA A 185 0.67 19.46 -15.91
N VAL A 186 1.28 20.66 -15.99
CA VAL A 186 0.57 21.94 -15.79
C VAL A 186 -0.48 22.14 -16.86
N SER A 187 -0.13 21.93 -18.13
CA SER A 187 -1.07 22.02 -19.26
C SER A 187 -2.14 20.90 -19.25
N ARG A 188 -1.93 19.83 -18.50
CA ARG A 188 -2.85 18.70 -18.34
C ARG A 188 -3.76 18.80 -17.12
N GLU A 189 -3.74 19.87 -16.35
CA GLU A 189 -4.51 20.01 -15.09
C GLU A 189 -6.00 19.71 -15.28
N VAL A 190 -6.66 20.32 -16.27
CA VAL A 190 -8.08 20.09 -16.55
C VAL A 190 -8.37 18.64 -16.92
N TRP A 191 -7.49 18.04 -17.71
CA TRP A 191 -7.58 16.65 -18.11
C TRP A 191 -7.42 15.68 -16.92
N MET A 192 -6.45 15.91 -16.04
CA MET A 192 -6.28 15.14 -14.81
C MET A 192 -7.48 15.28 -13.86
N LYS A 193 -8.01 16.50 -13.72
CA LYS A 193 -9.17 16.78 -12.88
C LYS A 193 -10.41 16.01 -13.33
N ASP A 194 -10.70 15.98 -14.63
CA ASP A 194 -11.82 15.20 -15.18
C ASP A 194 -11.71 13.70 -14.83
N ARG A 195 -10.46 13.13 -14.86
CA ARG A 195 -10.22 11.73 -14.48
C ARG A 195 -10.40 11.50 -13.00
N ALA A 196 -9.85 12.38 -12.17
CA ALA A 196 -9.98 12.27 -10.70
C ALA A 196 -11.45 12.32 -10.24
N GLU A 197 -12.26 13.22 -10.84
CA GLU A 197 -13.67 13.39 -10.51
C GLU A 197 -14.55 12.22 -10.94
N LYS A 198 -14.17 11.54 -12.02
CA LYS A 198 -14.99 10.47 -12.64
C LYS A 198 -14.40 9.07 -12.48
N LEU A 199 -13.28 8.92 -11.76
CA LEU A 199 -12.69 7.60 -11.52
C LEU A 199 -13.63 6.74 -10.68
N ALA A 200 -13.84 5.50 -11.10
CA ALA A 200 -14.63 4.51 -10.39
C ALA A 200 -14.02 4.22 -9.01
N LEU A 201 -14.69 4.64 -7.95
CA LEU A 201 -14.28 4.36 -6.57
C LEU A 201 -15.28 3.38 -5.94
N PRO A 202 -14.88 2.13 -5.63
CA PRO A 202 -15.73 1.17 -4.98
C PRO A 202 -16.31 1.72 -3.67
N LYS A 203 -17.65 1.73 -3.55
CA LYS A 203 -18.36 2.28 -2.39
C LYS A 203 -18.89 1.15 -1.52
N PRO A 204 -19.07 1.39 -0.19
CA PRO A 204 -19.72 0.43 0.67
C PRO A 204 -21.10 0.01 0.13
N ASP A 205 -21.36 -1.31 0.12
CA ASP A 205 -22.67 -1.89 -0.22
C ASP A 205 -23.72 -1.63 0.89
N GLY A 206 -24.93 -2.19 0.73
CA GLY A 206 -26.00 -2.07 1.71
C GLY A 206 -25.65 -2.62 3.11
N ARG A 207 -24.62 -3.46 3.24
CA ARG A 207 -24.07 -3.97 4.51
C ARG A 207 -22.97 -3.07 5.07
N GLY A 208 -22.49 -2.11 4.29
CA GLY A 208 -21.36 -1.25 4.61
C GLY A 208 -20.01 -1.88 4.21
N ILE A 209 -19.98 -2.89 3.34
CA ILE A 209 -18.75 -3.56 2.89
C ILE A 209 -18.31 -2.93 1.57
N ILE A 210 -17.07 -2.47 1.53
CA ILE A 210 -16.40 -1.99 0.32
C ILE A 210 -15.96 -3.22 -0.48
N PRO A 211 -16.39 -3.40 -1.73
CA PRO A 211 -15.89 -4.52 -2.53
C PRO A 211 -14.39 -4.33 -2.81
N GLN A 212 -13.60 -5.41 -2.67
CA GLN A 212 -12.18 -5.40 -2.99
C GLN A 212 -11.95 -5.09 -4.48
N ASP A 213 -12.80 -5.64 -5.32
CA ASP A 213 -12.92 -5.43 -6.75
C ASP A 213 -14.36 -5.70 -7.21
N GLU A 214 -14.65 -5.55 -8.50
CA GLU A 214 -16.01 -5.71 -9.03
C GLU A 214 -16.61 -7.10 -8.80
N ALA A 215 -15.81 -8.14 -8.72
CA ALA A 215 -16.26 -9.53 -8.61
C ALA A 215 -16.31 -10.05 -7.19
N PHE A 216 -15.42 -9.56 -6.30
CA PHE A 216 -15.08 -10.18 -5.02
C PHE A 216 -16.28 -10.54 -4.15
N LEU A 217 -17.24 -9.64 -3.98
CA LEU A 217 -18.40 -9.90 -3.09
C LEU A 217 -19.40 -10.94 -3.66
N ASN A 218 -19.28 -11.30 -4.95
CA ASN A 218 -20.10 -12.30 -5.60
C ASN A 218 -19.43 -13.68 -5.67
N LEU A 219 -18.16 -13.77 -5.28
CA LEU A 219 -17.43 -15.03 -5.23
C LEU A 219 -17.92 -15.91 -4.08
N PRO A 220 -17.82 -17.25 -4.18
CA PRO A 220 -18.13 -18.14 -3.06
C PRO A 220 -17.12 -17.99 -1.93
N GLU A 221 -17.59 -18.27 -0.71
CA GLU A 221 -16.72 -18.33 0.46
C GLU A 221 -15.93 -19.65 0.49
N LEU A 222 -14.69 -19.60 1.00
CA LEU A 222 -13.85 -20.77 1.24
C LEU A 222 -13.78 -21.05 2.74
N ASP A 223 -13.92 -22.34 3.15
CA ASP A 223 -13.65 -22.71 4.54
C ASP A 223 -12.15 -22.61 4.84
N LEU A 224 -11.78 -21.59 5.58
CA LEU A 224 -10.40 -21.31 5.97
C LEU A 224 -9.96 -22.00 7.27
N THR A 225 -10.83 -22.77 7.91
CA THR A 225 -10.53 -23.46 9.18
C THR A 225 -9.29 -24.36 9.10
N PRO A 226 -9.06 -25.16 8.03
CA PRO A 226 -7.88 -26.01 7.90
C PRO A 226 -6.57 -25.21 7.81
N PHE A 227 -6.63 -24.00 7.26
CA PHE A 227 -5.46 -23.15 7.00
C PHE A 227 -5.18 -22.22 8.19
N LYS A 228 -6.19 -21.63 8.80
CA LYS A 228 -6.04 -20.72 9.94
C LYS A 228 -5.76 -21.44 11.27
N LYS A 229 -6.34 -22.60 11.48
CA LYS A 229 -6.23 -23.36 12.73
C LYS A 229 -5.51 -24.71 12.56
N GLY A 230 -5.57 -25.29 11.38
CA GLY A 230 -5.00 -26.62 11.08
C GLY A 230 -3.53 -26.61 10.70
N GLY A 231 -2.90 -25.44 10.52
CA GLY A 231 -1.47 -25.30 10.20
C GLY A 231 -1.10 -25.74 8.76
N ARG A 232 -2.08 -26.03 7.89
CA ARG A 232 -1.84 -26.33 6.47
C ARG A 232 -1.62 -25.02 5.71
N LYS A 233 -0.68 -25.00 4.79
CA LYS A 233 -0.52 -23.88 3.87
C LYS A 233 -1.56 -23.97 2.75
N ILE A 234 -2.20 -22.87 2.41
CA ILE A 234 -3.27 -22.87 1.40
C ILE A 234 -2.72 -23.25 0.01
N LEU A 235 -1.52 -22.80 -0.32
CA LEU A 235 -0.84 -23.11 -1.60
C LEU A 235 -0.36 -24.59 -1.68
N GLU A 236 -0.51 -25.40 -0.63
CA GLU A 236 -0.33 -26.86 -0.72
C GLU A 236 -1.59 -27.57 -1.25
N SER A 237 -2.72 -26.87 -1.33
CA SER A 237 -4.02 -27.42 -1.71
C SER A 237 -4.65 -26.73 -2.91
N PHE A 238 -4.33 -25.48 -3.16
CA PHE A 238 -4.85 -24.64 -4.24
C PHE A 238 -3.70 -23.94 -4.94
N ASN A 239 -3.86 -23.66 -6.24
CA ASN A 239 -3.04 -22.68 -6.92
C ASN A 239 -3.71 -21.28 -6.90
N VAL A 240 -3.00 -20.25 -7.34
CA VAL A 240 -3.51 -18.86 -7.34
C VAL A 240 -4.74 -18.73 -8.25
N GLU A 241 -4.75 -19.37 -9.43
CA GLU A 241 -5.90 -19.34 -10.35
C GLU A 241 -7.18 -19.86 -9.69
N GLN A 242 -7.08 -20.94 -8.89
CA GLN A 242 -8.20 -21.44 -8.13
C GLN A 242 -8.63 -20.50 -7.01
N LEU A 243 -7.66 -19.86 -6.31
CA LEU A 243 -7.93 -18.92 -5.23
C LEU A 243 -8.62 -17.65 -5.71
N CYS A 244 -8.33 -17.18 -6.93
CA CYS A 244 -9.05 -16.08 -7.58
C CYS A 244 -10.58 -16.32 -7.67
N GLY A 245 -11.03 -17.56 -7.59
CA GLY A 245 -12.45 -17.93 -7.61
C GLY A 245 -13.16 -17.89 -6.24
N TYR A 246 -12.50 -17.45 -5.16
CA TYR A 246 -13.05 -17.45 -3.80
C TYR A 246 -12.83 -16.13 -3.08
N GLN A 247 -13.68 -15.86 -2.07
CA GLN A 247 -13.46 -14.76 -1.13
C GLN A 247 -12.37 -15.14 -0.13
N VAL A 248 -11.12 -15.11 -0.56
CA VAL A 248 -9.94 -15.40 0.26
C VAL A 248 -8.84 -14.40 -0.06
N LEU A 249 -8.10 -13.97 0.96
CA LEU A 249 -7.01 -13.03 0.80
C LEU A 249 -5.70 -13.62 1.31
N LYS A 250 -4.62 -13.41 0.55
CA LYS A 250 -3.25 -13.63 0.99
C LYS A 250 -2.87 -12.65 2.09
N GLN A 251 -3.20 -11.37 1.87
CA GLN A 251 -2.81 -10.24 2.72
C GLN A 251 -3.83 -9.09 2.63
N ALA A 252 -3.60 -8.01 3.41
CA ALA A 252 -4.49 -6.87 3.48
C ALA A 252 -4.58 -6.12 2.13
N ASP A 253 -5.80 -5.92 1.64
CA ASP A 253 -6.14 -5.06 0.49
C ASP A 253 -7.05 -3.91 0.94
N VAL A 254 -8.36 -4.11 1.07
CA VAL A 254 -9.27 -3.07 1.60
C VAL A 254 -8.84 -2.63 3.00
N VAL A 255 -8.34 -3.53 3.86
CA VAL A 255 -7.80 -3.15 5.17
C VAL A 255 -6.55 -2.27 5.03
N MET A 256 -5.73 -2.45 3.99
CA MET A 256 -4.61 -1.56 3.66
C MET A 256 -5.12 -0.16 3.27
N LEU A 257 -6.14 -0.07 2.43
CA LEU A 257 -6.79 1.21 2.08
C LEU A 257 -7.26 1.95 3.33
N LEU A 258 -8.02 1.26 4.20
CA LEU A 258 -8.56 1.84 5.44
C LEU A 258 -7.47 2.24 6.44
N SER A 259 -6.33 1.56 6.43
CA SER A 259 -5.16 1.90 7.24
C SER A 259 -4.42 3.12 6.71
N SER A 260 -4.28 3.22 5.39
CA SER A 260 -3.52 4.29 4.72
C SER A 260 -4.30 5.59 4.63
N MET A 261 -5.62 5.51 4.39
CA MET A 261 -6.53 6.65 4.20
C MET A 261 -7.72 6.59 5.17
N PRO A 262 -7.46 6.57 6.47
CA PRO A 262 -8.51 6.32 7.48
C PRO A 262 -9.57 7.41 7.58
N ASP A 263 -9.28 8.60 7.10
CA ASP A 263 -10.19 9.75 7.20
C ASP A 263 -11.23 9.80 6.05
N LEU A 264 -11.09 8.90 5.05
CA LEU A 264 -12.04 8.77 3.95
C LEU A 264 -13.35 8.06 4.36
N PHE A 265 -13.32 7.28 5.44
CA PHE A 265 -14.44 6.42 5.81
C PHE A 265 -14.83 6.61 7.28
N PRO A 266 -16.14 6.57 7.60
CA PRO A 266 -16.62 6.55 8.98
C PRO A 266 -16.09 5.33 9.75
N GLU A 267 -15.93 5.48 11.08
CA GLU A 267 -15.35 4.43 11.94
C GLU A 267 -16.17 3.11 11.91
N ASP A 268 -17.49 3.20 11.78
CA ASP A 268 -18.36 2.02 11.66
C ASP A 268 -18.15 1.26 10.35
N ILE A 269 -17.87 1.97 9.24
CA ILE A 269 -17.49 1.37 7.96
C ILE A 269 -16.12 0.69 8.07
N ILE A 270 -15.15 1.36 8.72
CA ILE A 270 -13.82 0.76 8.96
C ILE A 270 -13.96 -0.53 9.77
N LEU A 271 -14.77 -0.52 10.84
CA LEU A 271 -14.99 -1.70 11.69
C LEU A 271 -15.63 -2.87 10.92
N LYS A 272 -16.70 -2.61 10.16
CA LYS A 272 -17.40 -3.63 9.35
C LYS A 272 -16.44 -4.29 8.34
N ASN A 273 -15.69 -3.47 7.63
CA ASN A 273 -14.73 -3.97 6.63
C ASN A 273 -13.56 -4.72 7.29
N TYR A 274 -13.02 -4.22 8.39
CA TYR A 274 -11.99 -4.94 9.14
C TYR A 274 -12.47 -6.34 9.52
N GLN A 275 -13.65 -6.46 10.13
CA GLN A 275 -14.22 -7.76 10.53
C GLN A 275 -14.47 -8.68 9.33
N TYR A 276 -14.98 -8.13 8.24
CA TYR A 276 -15.28 -8.88 7.02
C TYR A 276 -14.01 -9.47 6.39
N TYR A 277 -12.99 -8.64 6.21
CA TYR A 277 -11.75 -9.02 5.52
C TYR A 277 -10.77 -9.79 6.42
N GLU A 278 -10.71 -9.51 7.73
CA GLU A 278 -9.91 -10.31 8.69
C GLU A 278 -10.38 -11.78 8.72
N ALA A 279 -11.69 -12.02 8.65
CA ALA A 279 -12.24 -13.37 8.62
C ALA A 279 -11.79 -14.16 7.37
N ARG A 280 -11.54 -13.47 6.26
CA ARG A 280 -11.20 -14.04 4.94
C ARG A 280 -9.69 -14.02 4.62
N CYS A 281 -8.89 -13.35 5.41
CA CYS A 281 -7.44 -13.25 5.22
C CYS A 281 -6.70 -14.42 5.89
N VAL A 282 -5.88 -15.15 5.12
CA VAL A 282 -5.04 -16.23 5.66
C VAL A 282 -3.72 -15.74 6.24
N HIS A 283 -3.37 -14.46 5.98
CA HIS A 283 -2.11 -13.86 6.41
C HIS A 283 -0.86 -14.62 5.92
N ASP A 284 -0.88 -15.07 4.69
CA ASP A 284 0.22 -15.80 4.05
C ASP A 284 1.30 -14.85 3.50
N SER A 285 1.51 -13.75 4.20
CA SER A 285 2.50 -12.71 3.91
C SER A 285 2.94 -12.03 5.19
N SER A 286 4.24 -11.72 5.28
CA SER A 286 4.81 -10.93 6.38
C SER A 286 4.24 -9.51 6.47
N LEU A 287 3.65 -9.02 5.39
CA LEU A 287 3.11 -7.66 5.28
C LEU A 287 1.72 -7.52 5.91
N SER A 288 0.98 -8.62 6.07
CA SER A 288 -0.43 -8.60 6.43
C SER A 288 -0.67 -8.25 7.90
N PHE A 289 0.01 -8.91 8.84
CA PHE A 289 -0.22 -8.74 10.28
C PHE A 289 -0.07 -7.31 10.77
N ASN A 290 0.89 -6.55 10.22
CA ASN A 290 1.14 -5.18 10.62
C ASN A 290 -0.05 -4.26 10.31
N VAL A 291 -0.60 -4.36 9.11
CA VAL A 291 -1.72 -3.55 8.64
C VAL A 291 -2.97 -3.84 9.44
N HIS A 292 -3.28 -5.12 9.63
CA HIS A 292 -4.41 -5.54 10.46
C HIS A 292 -4.24 -5.11 11.92
N SER A 293 -3.03 -5.20 12.49
CA SER A 293 -2.73 -4.72 13.83
C SER A 293 -2.95 -3.22 13.97
N MET A 294 -2.50 -2.42 13.00
CA MET A 294 -2.67 -0.96 12.99
C MET A 294 -4.16 -0.58 12.92
N THR A 295 -4.92 -1.24 12.06
CA THR A 295 -6.35 -1.00 11.92
C THR A 295 -7.11 -1.41 13.18
N ALA A 296 -6.81 -2.57 13.76
CA ALA A 296 -7.37 -3.01 15.04
C ALA A 296 -7.08 -2.04 16.19
N ALA A 297 -5.83 -1.52 16.27
CA ALA A 297 -5.46 -0.51 17.27
C ALA A 297 -6.28 0.78 17.10
N ARG A 298 -6.50 1.22 15.86
CA ARG A 298 -7.32 2.38 15.56
C ARG A 298 -8.76 2.21 16.01
N LEU A 299 -9.32 1.01 15.83
CA LEU A 299 -10.67 0.64 16.25
C LEU A 299 -10.79 0.38 17.76
N GLY A 300 -9.72 0.51 18.53
CA GLY A 300 -9.72 0.23 19.98
C GLY A 300 -9.75 -1.27 20.33
N MET A 301 -9.53 -2.15 19.35
CA MET A 301 -9.48 -3.62 19.54
C MET A 301 -8.09 -4.04 20.05
N THR A 302 -7.80 -3.72 21.29
CA THR A 302 -6.46 -3.80 21.88
C THR A 302 -5.85 -5.19 21.88
N GLU A 303 -6.59 -6.19 22.36
CA GLU A 303 -6.08 -7.55 22.47
C GLU A 303 -5.77 -8.13 21.09
N GLU A 304 -6.64 -7.89 20.13
CA GLU A 304 -6.46 -8.32 18.75
C GLU A 304 -5.26 -7.61 18.09
N SER A 305 -5.18 -6.30 18.26
CA SER A 305 -4.03 -5.52 17.79
C SER A 305 -2.71 -6.05 18.36
N PHE A 306 -2.67 -6.32 19.67
CA PHE A 306 -1.46 -6.85 20.31
C PHE A 306 -1.14 -8.28 19.86
N ARG A 307 -2.15 -9.13 19.67
CA ARG A 307 -1.98 -10.48 19.12
C ARG A 307 -1.32 -10.45 17.74
N LEU A 308 -1.84 -9.60 16.84
CA LEU A 308 -1.31 -9.43 15.49
C LEU A 308 0.08 -8.77 15.49
N PHE A 309 0.29 -7.77 16.36
CA PHE A 309 1.60 -7.15 16.55
C PHE A 309 2.67 -8.18 16.94
N ARG A 310 2.37 -9.07 17.89
CA ARG A 310 3.30 -10.13 18.31
C ARG A 310 3.65 -11.07 17.17
N LYS A 311 2.69 -11.41 16.31
CA LYS A 311 2.93 -12.23 15.11
C LYS A 311 3.86 -11.49 14.13
N ALA A 312 3.55 -10.21 13.85
CA ALA A 312 4.36 -9.38 12.98
C ALA A 312 5.81 -9.21 13.49
N ALA A 313 5.98 -8.99 14.81
CA ALA A 313 7.29 -8.87 15.44
C ALA A 313 8.08 -10.19 15.48
N GLY A 314 7.39 -11.31 15.42
CA GLY A 314 7.97 -12.64 15.42
C GLY A 314 8.33 -13.19 14.04
N VAL A 315 7.97 -12.50 12.95
CA VAL A 315 8.37 -12.89 11.59
C VAL A 315 9.90 -12.92 11.52
N ASP A 316 10.45 -13.98 10.93
CA ASP A 316 11.87 -14.29 10.83
C ASP A 316 12.61 -14.59 12.16
N LEU A 317 11.96 -14.38 13.32
CA LEU A 317 12.58 -14.66 14.62
C LEU A 317 12.16 -16.02 15.21
N ASN A 318 10.95 -16.48 14.92
CA ASN A 318 10.35 -17.66 15.58
C ASN A 318 10.20 -18.89 14.66
N GLY A 319 10.86 -18.90 13.49
CA GLY A 319 10.92 -20.06 12.59
C GLY A 319 9.61 -20.48 11.92
N GLY A 320 8.58 -19.61 11.91
CA GLY A 320 7.26 -19.90 11.32
C GLY A 320 7.10 -19.35 9.90
N LEU A 321 6.79 -18.07 9.78
CA LEU A 321 6.76 -17.36 8.50
C LEU A 321 8.13 -16.73 8.28
N SER A 322 8.80 -17.08 7.19
CA SER A 322 9.95 -16.31 6.71
C SER A 322 9.44 -15.21 5.79
N SER A 323 9.94 -14.00 5.98
CA SER A 323 9.73 -12.90 5.07
C SER A 323 10.65 -13.07 3.86
N ALA A 324 10.08 -13.15 2.66
CA ALA A 324 10.89 -13.06 1.43
C ALA A 324 11.61 -11.70 1.31
N GLU A 325 11.16 -10.71 2.09
CA GLU A 325 11.71 -9.34 2.13
C GLU A 325 12.77 -9.13 3.22
N GLY A 326 13.10 -10.16 4.01
CA GLY A 326 14.09 -10.12 5.09
C GLY A 326 13.62 -9.46 6.38
N ILE A 327 14.42 -9.63 7.44
CA ILE A 327 14.14 -9.19 8.83
C ILE A 327 13.76 -7.70 8.92
N HIS A 328 14.29 -6.86 8.04
CA HIS A 328 14.06 -5.42 8.08
C HIS A 328 12.62 -5.01 7.73
N GLY A 329 11.89 -5.77 6.91
CA GLY A 329 10.50 -5.50 6.52
C GLY A 329 9.53 -5.57 7.71
N GLY A 330 9.59 -6.64 8.50
CA GLY A 330 8.74 -6.85 9.67
C GLY A 330 9.00 -5.84 10.79
N ASN A 331 10.25 -5.64 11.16
CA ASN A 331 10.63 -4.77 12.28
C ASN A 331 10.33 -3.29 12.02
N GLY A 332 10.46 -2.84 10.79
CA GLY A 332 10.18 -1.46 10.43
C GLY A 332 8.70 -1.10 10.49
N ARG A 333 7.81 -2.01 10.10
CA ARG A 333 6.35 -1.81 10.19
C ARG A 333 5.85 -1.89 11.63
N ASN A 334 6.49 -2.68 12.48
CA ASN A 334 6.18 -2.75 13.91
C ASN A 334 6.36 -1.40 14.62
N LEU A 335 7.32 -0.59 14.19
CA LEU A 335 7.47 0.77 14.73
C LEU A 335 6.32 1.70 14.30
N ALA A 336 5.79 1.55 13.09
CA ALA A 336 4.61 2.28 12.62
C ALA A 336 3.36 1.87 13.40
N VAL A 337 3.17 0.57 13.67
CA VAL A 337 2.10 0.07 14.56
C VAL A 337 2.22 0.69 15.94
N TYR A 338 3.41 0.72 16.50
CA TYR A 338 3.67 1.31 17.82
C TYR A 338 3.30 2.80 17.84
N ARG A 339 3.76 3.61 16.89
CA ARG A 339 3.47 5.05 16.87
C ARG A 339 2.00 5.37 16.59
N SER A 340 1.38 4.71 15.62
CA SER A 340 -0.02 4.97 15.24
C SER A 340 -1.01 4.44 16.27
N GLY A 341 -0.79 3.21 16.76
CA GLY A 341 -1.64 2.56 17.74
C GLY A 341 -1.46 3.12 19.15
N VAL A 342 -0.22 3.23 19.64
CA VAL A 342 0.07 3.64 21.02
C VAL A 342 -0.22 5.11 21.26
N ARG A 343 0.01 6.01 20.29
CA ARG A 343 -0.32 7.42 20.44
C ARG A 343 -1.82 7.65 20.65
N ARG A 344 -2.68 6.86 20.00
CA ARG A 344 -4.14 6.92 20.18
C ARG A 344 -4.58 6.28 21.51
N ILE A 345 -3.88 5.24 21.95
CA ILE A 345 -4.10 4.56 23.23
C ILE A 345 -3.75 5.50 24.40
N ILE A 346 -2.60 6.19 24.37
CA ILE A 346 -2.20 7.14 25.41
C ILE A 346 -3.14 8.34 25.46
N GLY A 347 -3.64 8.84 24.34
CA GLY A 347 -4.58 9.95 24.27
C GLY A 347 -5.98 9.63 24.83
N LYS A 348 -6.35 8.37 25.01
CA LYS A 348 -7.62 7.91 25.59
C LYS A 348 -7.53 7.41 27.04
N GLY A 349 -6.39 7.60 27.73
CA GLY A 349 -6.23 7.30 29.16
C GLY A 349 -6.24 5.81 29.49
N TRP A 350 -5.19 5.11 29.11
CA TRP A 350 -5.05 3.67 29.38
C TRP A 350 -4.71 3.39 30.84
N VAL A 351 -5.53 2.57 31.47
CA VAL A 351 -5.24 1.87 32.71
C VAL A 351 -5.07 0.38 32.40
N SER A 352 -4.02 -0.27 32.88
CA SER A 352 -3.86 -1.70 32.72
C SER A 352 -4.97 -2.48 33.46
N CYS A 353 -5.22 -3.73 33.11
CA CYS A 353 -6.26 -4.56 33.73
C CYS A 353 -6.08 -4.75 35.24
N ASP A 354 -4.94 -4.35 35.80
CA ASP A 354 -4.61 -4.40 37.22
C ASP A 354 -4.65 -3.00 37.91
N GLY A 355 -5.08 -1.98 37.17
CA GLY A 355 -5.20 -0.61 37.71
C GLY A 355 -3.88 0.17 37.80
N THR A 356 -2.76 -0.40 37.34
CA THR A 356 -1.46 0.29 37.32
C THR A 356 -1.18 0.99 35.98
N PRO A 357 -0.55 2.18 35.96
CA PRO A 357 -0.16 2.82 34.72
C PRO A 357 0.82 1.94 33.94
N SER A 358 0.50 1.63 32.67
CA SER A 358 1.29 0.72 31.83
C SER A 358 2.67 1.24 31.36
N ALA A 359 3.25 2.16 32.13
CA ALA A 359 4.60 2.70 31.92
C ALA A 359 5.69 1.60 31.84
N GLY A 360 5.48 0.46 32.47
CA GLY A 360 6.44 -0.65 32.47
C GLY A 360 6.59 -1.39 31.13
N ILE A 361 5.52 -1.52 30.34
CA ILE A 361 5.58 -2.15 28.98
C ILE A 361 6.21 -1.17 28.00
N LEU A 362 5.87 0.12 28.09
CA LEU A 362 6.45 1.19 27.30
C LEU A 362 7.96 1.33 27.56
N ALA A 363 8.38 1.24 28.82
CA ALA A 363 9.79 1.29 29.20
C ALA A 363 10.58 0.08 28.68
N LYS A 364 10.01 -1.12 28.67
CA LYS A 364 10.67 -2.33 28.13
C LYS A 364 10.86 -2.27 26.61
N CYS A 365 9.89 -1.74 25.87
CA CYS A 365 10.05 -1.54 24.41
C CYS A 365 11.08 -0.43 24.10
N PHE A 366 11.13 0.66 24.88
CA PHE A 366 12.14 1.70 24.74
C PHE A 366 13.56 1.23 25.09
N ILE A 367 13.69 0.35 26.09
CA ILE A 367 14.98 -0.22 26.49
C ILE A 367 15.53 -1.14 25.41
N PHE A 368 14.68 -1.89 24.72
CA PHE A 368 15.13 -2.76 23.61
C PHE A 368 15.70 -1.96 22.43
N ILE A 369 15.06 -0.86 22.04
CA ILE A 369 15.55 0.04 20.98
C ILE A 369 16.85 0.77 21.40
N ARG A 370 17.04 1.06 22.70
CA ARG A 370 18.23 1.76 23.21
C ARG A 370 19.43 0.85 23.40
N LEU A 371 19.23 -0.45 23.62
CA LEU A 371 20.32 -1.43 23.80
C LEU A 371 20.97 -1.82 22.47
N GLU A 372 20.22 -1.86 21.35
CA GLU A 372 20.82 -2.10 20.05
C GLU A 372 21.72 -0.95 19.55
N ARG A 373 21.48 0.30 19.97
CA ARG A 373 22.36 1.44 19.65
C ARG A 373 23.73 1.41 20.37
N ARG A 374 23.93 0.52 21.35
CA ARG A 374 25.20 0.41 22.06
C ARG A 374 26.10 -0.74 21.60
N LYS A 375 25.72 -1.48 20.57
CA LYS A 375 26.49 -2.63 20.03
C LYS A 375 26.89 -2.47 18.56
N VAL A 376 26.93 -1.24 18.04
CA VAL A 376 27.57 -0.92 16.76
C VAL A 376 28.65 0.12 17.02
#